data_0a719c8f8f0d0300c28c9f35f3202312
#
_entry.id   0a719c8f8f0d0300c28c9f35f3202312
#
_cell.length_a   1.000
_cell.length_b   1.000
_cell.length_c   1.000
_cell.angle_alpha   90.00
_cell.angle_beta   90.00
_cell.angle_gamma   90.00
#
_symmetry.space_group_name_H-M   'P 1'
#
loop_
_entity.id
_entity.type
_entity.pdbx_description
1 polymer ?
#
loop_
_entity_poly.entity_id
_entity_poly.type
_entity_poly.pdbx_seq_one_letter_code
_entity_poly.pdbx_strand_id
1 'polypeptide(L)'
;ESFIGEWSSACRKNWAMNRKRLSPESETTIRRHYARARKRLILLDYDGTLAPIRARPEEASPTPELLDTLRLLCGDTRNRIVINSGRDKATLERWLGELPVTLAAEHGARYRENGVWHTRVARQQWNTGIMAILNLYLEKTPRSRLEVKDTALAWHYRECDPWLGELRAQQLTRALVSVCLRHKLQIIQGSKVLEIKSPEYSKGSEVRRLLEKGGYDFILAMGDDTTDDDMFE
;
A
#
# COMPACT_ATOMS: atom_id res chain seq x y z
N GLU A 1 0.11 -31.78 2.28
CA GLU A 1 0.14 -31.52 0.81
C GLU A 1 -1.26 -31.14 0.37
N SER A 2 -1.61 -29.88 0.23
CA SER A 2 -2.64 -29.30 -0.66
C SER A 2 -3.27 -28.00 -0.17
N PHE A 3 -2.64 -27.20 0.70
CA PHE A 3 -3.28 -25.97 1.21
C PHE A 3 -2.81 -24.66 0.50
N ILE A 4 -1.86 -24.70 -0.42
CA ILE A 4 -1.29 -23.47 -1.04
C ILE A 4 -1.84 -23.22 -2.46
N GLY A 5 -2.48 -24.17 -3.09
CA GLY A 5 -2.92 -24.08 -4.51
C GLY A 5 -4.26 -23.39 -4.77
N GLU A 6 -5.18 -23.41 -3.82
CA GLU A 6 -6.57 -22.98 -4.05
C GLU A 6 -6.85 -21.49 -3.70
N TRP A 7 -6.04 -20.90 -2.86
CA TRP A 7 -6.23 -19.50 -2.44
C TRP A 7 -5.95 -18.48 -3.56
N SER A 8 -5.03 -18.78 -4.48
CA SER A 8 -4.58 -17.82 -5.49
C SER A 8 -5.51 -17.67 -6.68
N SER A 9 -6.34 -18.66 -7.00
CA SER A 9 -7.25 -18.60 -8.16
C SER A 9 -8.66 -18.12 -7.82
N ALA A 10 -9.16 -18.42 -6.64
CA ALA A 10 -10.47 -17.97 -6.17
C ALA A 10 -10.47 -16.47 -5.84
N CYS A 11 -9.40 -15.95 -5.23
CA CYS A 11 -9.26 -14.53 -4.91
C CYS A 11 -9.19 -13.67 -6.18
N ARG A 12 -8.45 -14.11 -7.22
CA ARG A 12 -8.35 -13.37 -8.50
C ARG A 12 -9.65 -13.33 -9.30
N LYS A 13 -10.48 -14.38 -9.25
CA LYS A 13 -11.77 -14.41 -9.98
C LYS A 13 -12.83 -13.52 -9.35
N ASN A 14 -12.83 -13.40 -8.02
CA ASN A 14 -13.80 -12.56 -7.31
C ASN A 14 -13.49 -11.06 -7.42
N TRP A 15 -12.21 -10.69 -7.51
CA TRP A 15 -11.79 -9.28 -7.56
C TRP A 15 -12.14 -8.60 -8.90
N ALA A 16 -12.00 -9.32 -10.03
CA ALA A 16 -12.38 -8.80 -11.36
C ALA A 16 -13.89 -8.63 -11.55
N MET A 17 -14.74 -9.31 -10.77
CA MET A 17 -16.18 -9.35 -10.97
C MET A 17 -17.00 -8.38 -10.10
N ASN A 18 -16.40 -7.67 -9.15
CA ASN A 18 -17.18 -6.90 -8.17
C ASN A 18 -16.92 -5.39 -8.17
N ARG A 19 -16.60 -4.78 -9.32
CA ARG A 19 -16.63 -3.32 -9.48
C ARG A 19 -18.09 -2.83 -9.49
N LYS A 20 -18.76 -2.94 -8.35
CA LYS A 20 -20.07 -2.30 -8.19
C LYS A 20 -19.84 -0.80 -8.02
N ARG A 21 -20.36 0.00 -8.94
CA ARG A 21 -20.54 1.43 -8.65
C ARG A 21 -21.44 1.54 -7.42
N LEU A 22 -21.11 2.47 -6.53
CA LEU A 22 -22.00 2.80 -5.43
C LEU A 22 -23.40 3.11 -6.01
N SER A 23 -24.43 2.47 -5.47
CA SER A 23 -25.78 2.84 -5.85
C SER A 23 -26.06 4.27 -5.34
N PRO A 24 -26.96 5.02 -6.00
CA PRO A 24 -27.36 6.36 -5.54
C PRO A 24 -27.84 6.36 -4.08
N GLU A 25 -28.47 5.27 -3.65
CA GLU A 25 -28.94 5.07 -2.27
C GLU A 25 -27.76 4.90 -1.29
N SER A 26 -26.75 4.12 -1.69
CA SER A 26 -25.52 3.94 -0.90
C SER A 26 -24.76 5.26 -0.78
N GLU A 27 -24.62 6.00 -1.88
CA GLU A 27 -23.99 7.31 -1.89
C GLU A 27 -24.72 8.30 -0.96
N THR A 28 -26.05 8.36 -1.05
CA THR A 28 -26.89 9.21 -0.18
C THR A 28 -26.72 8.82 1.29
N THR A 29 -26.64 7.55 1.58
CA THR A 29 -26.45 7.02 2.94
C THR A 29 -25.08 7.41 3.49
N ILE A 30 -24.01 7.24 2.70
CA ILE A 30 -22.65 7.64 3.07
C ILE A 30 -22.60 9.15 3.34
N ARG A 31 -23.15 9.97 2.44
CA ARG A 31 -23.21 11.43 2.60
C ARG A 31 -23.93 11.85 3.90
N ARG A 32 -25.04 11.20 4.20
CA ARG A 32 -25.83 11.46 5.42
C ARG A 32 -25.06 11.09 6.68
N HIS A 33 -24.40 9.94 6.72
CA HIS A 33 -23.58 9.51 7.86
C HIS A 33 -22.37 10.43 8.03
N TYR A 34 -21.67 10.74 6.94
CA TYR A 34 -20.58 11.71 6.95
C TYR A 34 -21.01 13.07 7.53
N ALA A 35 -22.14 13.62 7.07
CA ALA A 35 -22.60 14.93 7.52
C ALA A 35 -22.92 14.96 9.02
N ARG A 36 -23.47 13.88 9.59
CA ARG A 36 -23.87 13.78 11.00
C ARG A 36 -22.71 13.47 11.93
N ALA A 37 -21.66 12.87 11.44
CA ALA A 37 -20.53 12.44 12.25
C ALA A 37 -19.77 13.63 12.82
N ARG A 38 -19.38 13.50 14.09
CA ARG A 38 -18.61 14.50 14.84
C ARG A 38 -17.12 14.29 14.76
N LYS A 39 -16.70 13.02 14.58
CA LYS A 39 -15.29 12.63 14.46
C LYS A 39 -15.16 11.57 13.37
N ARG A 40 -14.44 11.92 12.31
CA ARG A 40 -14.34 11.10 11.11
C ARG A 40 -12.90 10.66 10.88
N LEU A 41 -12.72 9.39 10.50
CA LEU A 41 -11.45 8.83 10.04
C LEU A 41 -11.57 8.54 8.55
N ILE A 42 -10.69 9.13 7.75
CA ILE A 42 -10.63 8.92 6.30
C ILE A 42 -9.26 8.37 5.97
N LEU A 43 -9.24 7.09 5.57
CA LEU A 43 -8.06 6.31 5.25
C LEU A 43 -7.97 6.19 3.73
N LEU A 44 -6.90 6.69 3.16
CA LEU A 44 -6.71 6.76 1.71
C LEU A 44 -5.39 6.09 1.35
N ASP A 45 -5.45 5.11 0.45
CA ASP A 45 -4.27 4.70 -0.27
C ASP A 45 -3.87 5.78 -1.27
N TYR A 46 -2.65 5.72 -1.79
CA TYR A 46 -2.12 6.73 -2.70
C TYR A 46 -2.12 6.27 -4.16
N ASP A 47 -1.38 5.20 -4.48
CA ASP A 47 -1.18 4.74 -5.85
C ASP A 47 -2.33 3.89 -6.36
N GLY A 48 -3.06 4.35 -7.35
CA GLY A 48 -4.29 3.72 -7.87
C GLY A 48 -5.56 4.27 -7.24
N THR A 49 -5.45 4.97 -6.10
CA THR A 49 -6.58 5.58 -5.39
C THR A 49 -6.58 7.10 -5.52
N LEU A 50 -5.56 7.78 -5.00
CA LEU A 50 -5.43 9.25 -5.08
C LEU A 50 -4.71 9.70 -6.35
N ALA A 51 -3.75 8.92 -6.81
CA ALA A 51 -3.01 9.17 -8.04
C ALA A 51 -3.09 7.95 -8.96
N PRO A 52 -3.21 8.15 -10.28
CA PRO A 52 -3.21 7.03 -11.21
C PRO A 52 -1.87 6.29 -11.15
N ILE A 53 -1.92 4.96 -11.31
CA ILE A 53 -0.73 4.12 -11.41
C ILE A 53 0.08 4.56 -12.64
N ARG A 54 1.37 4.84 -12.43
CA ARG A 54 2.31 5.26 -13.47
C ARG A 54 3.36 4.20 -13.74
N ALA A 55 4.02 4.30 -14.90
CA ALA A 55 5.12 3.42 -15.25
C ALA A 55 6.31 3.62 -14.30
N ARG A 56 6.61 4.89 -14.00
CA ARG A 56 7.67 5.29 -13.06
C ARG A 56 7.05 5.86 -11.78
N PRO A 57 7.53 5.43 -10.61
CA PRO A 57 7.02 5.91 -9.34
C PRO A 57 7.02 7.45 -9.19
N GLU A 58 8.03 8.12 -9.73
CA GLU A 58 8.20 9.58 -9.63
C GLU A 58 7.11 10.36 -10.40
N GLU A 59 6.53 9.76 -11.43
CA GLU A 59 5.48 10.36 -12.27
C GLU A 59 4.11 10.41 -11.58
N ALA A 60 3.94 9.73 -10.45
CA ALA A 60 2.70 9.72 -9.68
C ALA A 60 2.66 10.85 -8.62
N SER A 61 3.42 11.94 -8.81
CA SER A 61 3.35 13.11 -7.93
C SER A 61 1.93 13.68 -7.88
N PRO A 62 1.50 14.25 -6.72
CA PRO A 62 0.16 14.79 -6.59
C PRO A 62 -0.04 15.98 -7.52
N THR A 63 -1.21 16.05 -8.14
CA THR A 63 -1.62 17.22 -8.94
C THR A 63 -2.06 18.36 -8.02
N PRO A 64 -2.05 19.63 -8.50
CA PRO A 64 -2.58 20.75 -7.76
C PRO A 64 -4.03 20.52 -7.28
N GLU A 65 -4.87 19.94 -8.13
CA GLU A 65 -6.27 19.65 -7.83
C GLU A 65 -6.44 18.64 -6.69
N LEU A 66 -5.56 17.62 -6.65
CA LEU A 66 -5.52 16.66 -5.55
C LEU A 66 -5.12 17.35 -4.25
N LEU A 67 -4.07 18.17 -4.27
CA LEU A 67 -3.63 18.91 -3.10
C LEU A 67 -4.71 19.85 -2.57
N ASP A 68 -5.43 20.54 -3.46
CA ASP A 68 -6.54 21.42 -3.08
C ASP A 68 -7.70 20.64 -2.47
N THR A 69 -8.02 19.47 -3.03
CA THR A 69 -9.05 18.57 -2.48
C THR A 69 -8.66 18.11 -1.07
N LEU A 70 -7.41 17.71 -0.87
CA LEU A 70 -6.92 17.31 0.46
C LEU A 70 -6.93 18.48 1.45
N ARG A 71 -6.56 19.70 1.02
CA ARG A 71 -6.66 20.91 1.86
C ARG A 71 -8.10 21.18 2.31
N LEU A 72 -9.06 21.08 1.38
CA LEU A 72 -10.48 21.23 1.68
C LEU A 72 -10.96 20.19 2.70
N LEU A 73 -10.59 18.93 2.54
CA LEU A 73 -10.93 17.86 3.49
C LEU A 73 -10.32 18.12 4.87
N CYS A 74 -9.08 18.59 4.93
CA CYS A 74 -8.40 18.94 6.17
C CYS A 74 -8.96 20.19 6.84
N GLY A 75 -9.62 21.07 6.09
CA GLY A 75 -10.27 22.28 6.62
C GLY A 75 -11.43 21.99 7.57
N ASP A 76 -12.06 20.83 7.46
CA ASP A 76 -13.05 20.38 8.46
C ASP A 76 -12.35 19.64 9.61
N THR A 77 -12.27 20.27 10.77
CA THR A 77 -11.56 19.74 11.95
C THR A 77 -12.13 18.43 12.50
N ARG A 78 -13.33 18.02 12.07
CA ARG A 78 -13.93 16.72 12.37
C ARG A 78 -13.25 15.58 11.61
N ASN A 79 -12.55 15.89 10.51
CA ASN A 79 -11.87 14.92 9.67
C ASN A 79 -10.45 14.66 10.16
N ARG A 80 -10.13 13.43 10.37
CA ARG A 80 -8.74 12.94 10.43
C ARG A 80 -8.41 12.23 9.14
N ILE A 81 -7.56 12.83 8.32
CA ILE A 81 -7.11 12.28 7.05
C ILE A 81 -5.81 11.51 7.26
N VAL A 82 -5.77 10.30 6.74
CA VAL A 82 -4.60 9.41 6.80
C VAL A 82 -4.29 8.92 5.40
N ILE A 83 -3.09 9.19 4.92
CA ILE A 83 -2.57 8.62 3.67
C ILE A 83 -1.72 7.41 4.04
N ASN A 84 -2.14 6.22 3.63
CA ASN A 84 -1.49 4.94 3.98
C ASN A 84 -0.97 4.27 2.71
N SER A 85 0.33 4.37 2.46
CA SER A 85 0.95 4.03 1.19
C SER A 85 2.16 3.12 1.33
N GLY A 86 2.44 2.35 0.28
CA GLY A 86 3.71 1.63 0.13
C GLY A 86 4.91 2.54 -0.16
N ARG A 87 4.68 3.83 -0.46
CA ARG A 87 5.74 4.82 -0.71
C ARG A 87 6.65 5.00 0.51
N ASP A 88 7.92 5.32 0.25
CA ASP A 88 8.88 5.65 1.31
C ASP A 88 8.56 7.00 1.99
N LYS A 89 9.12 7.17 3.18
CA LYS A 89 8.98 8.36 4.01
C LYS A 89 9.35 9.65 3.26
N ALA A 90 10.49 9.66 2.56
CA ALA A 90 11.01 10.88 1.92
C ALA A 90 10.10 11.33 0.77
N THR A 91 9.55 10.40 0.03
CA THR A 91 8.59 10.67 -1.04
C THR A 91 7.29 11.25 -0.50
N LEU A 92 6.69 10.63 0.52
CA LEU A 92 5.45 11.16 1.13
C LEU A 92 5.66 12.52 1.80
N GLU A 93 6.79 12.72 2.47
CA GLU A 93 7.13 14.01 3.07
C GLU A 93 7.25 15.11 2.02
N ARG A 94 7.96 14.85 0.93
CA ARG A 94 8.13 15.81 -0.17
C ARG A 94 6.81 16.17 -0.85
N TRP A 95 5.90 15.20 -0.98
CA TRP A 95 4.65 15.39 -1.73
C TRP A 95 3.52 15.96 -0.89
N LEU A 96 3.41 15.54 0.36
CA LEU A 96 2.25 15.78 1.21
C LEU A 96 2.62 16.35 2.60
N GLY A 97 3.90 16.59 2.86
CA GLY A 97 4.38 17.00 4.17
C GLY A 97 3.86 18.35 4.66
N GLU A 98 3.46 19.23 3.74
CA GLU A 98 2.85 20.54 4.06
C GLU A 98 1.37 20.44 4.48
N LEU A 99 0.74 19.29 4.23
CA LEU A 99 -0.67 19.09 4.59
C LEU A 99 -0.80 18.61 6.05
N PRO A 100 -1.87 19.01 6.76
CA PRO A 100 -2.14 18.56 8.12
C PRO A 100 -2.75 17.14 8.13
N VAL A 101 -2.13 16.21 7.40
CA VAL A 101 -2.53 14.80 7.31
C VAL A 101 -1.59 13.92 8.12
N THR A 102 -2.11 12.78 8.58
CA THR A 102 -1.28 11.68 9.06
C THR A 102 -0.74 10.93 7.83
N LEU A 103 0.56 10.71 7.76
CA LEU A 103 1.19 9.92 6.70
C LEU A 103 1.64 8.58 7.28
N ALA A 104 1.32 7.49 6.59
CA ALA A 104 1.82 6.15 6.89
C ALA A 104 2.60 5.66 5.67
N ALA A 105 3.92 5.57 5.81
CA ALA A 105 4.86 5.16 4.78
C ALA A 105 5.21 3.68 4.93
N GLU A 106 5.61 3.05 3.82
CA GLU A 106 6.00 1.65 3.76
C GLU A 106 4.96 0.75 4.45
N HIS A 107 3.65 0.93 4.07
CA HIS A 107 2.51 0.19 4.63
C HIS A 107 2.35 0.32 6.16
N GLY A 108 2.73 1.47 6.73
CA GLY A 108 2.62 1.73 8.17
C GLY A 108 3.85 1.34 8.99
N ALA A 109 4.97 0.91 8.37
CA ALA A 109 6.23 0.70 9.06
C ALA A 109 6.78 2.00 9.69
N ARG A 110 6.45 3.12 9.07
CA ARG A 110 6.73 4.47 9.54
C ARG A 110 5.47 5.32 9.43
N TYR A 111 5.20 6.15 10.42
CA TYR A 111 4.07 7.07 10.35
C TYR A 111 4.44 8.45 10.88
N ARG A 112 3.82 9.48 10.31
CA ARG A 112 3.94 10.88 10.73
C ARG A 112 2.62 11.33 11.33
N GLU A 113 2.67 11.77 12.57
CA GLU A 113 1.52 12.29 13.30
C GLU A 113 1.90 13.62 13.95
N ASN A 114 1.08 14.65 13.79
CA ASN A 114 1.36 16.00 14.28
C ASN A 114 2.73 16.55 13.84
N GLY A 115 3.12 16.27 12.61
CA GLY A 115 4.41 16.71 12.05
C GLY A 115 5.63 15.87 12.47
N VAL A 116 5.48 14.90 13.38
CA VAL A 116 6.58 14.08 13.91
C VAL A 116 6.53 12.68 13.30
N TRP A 117 7.67 12.21 12.78
CA TRP A 117 7.81 10.85 12.29
C TRP A 117 8.13 9.87 13.41
N HIS A 118 7.43 8.77 13.41
CA HIS A 118 7.62 7.61 14.28
C HIS A 118 8.04 6.40 13.46
N THR A 119 8.90 5.57 14.02
CA THR A 119 9.34 4.31 13.42
C THR A 119 8.74 3.15 14.22
N ARG A 120 7.96 2.31 13.57
CA ARG A 120 7.39 1.09 14.17
C ARG A 120 8.32 -0.09 13.99
N VAL A 121 8.94 -0.18 12.83
CA VAL A 121 9.82 -1.27 12.44
C VAL A 121 11.20 -0.71 12.14
N ALA A 122 12.22 -1.30 12.75
CA ALA A 122 13.60 -0.93 12.50
C ALA A 122 14.00 -1.19 11.04
N ARG A 123 15.04 -0.48 10.58
CA ARG A 123 15.62 -0.73 9.27
C ARG A 123 16.07 -2.19 9.16
N GLN A 124 15.62 -2.85 8.08
CA GLN A 124 15.94 -4.25 7.82
C GLN A 124 17.37 -4.39 7.27
N GLN A 125 18.13 -5.30 7.86
CA GLN A 125 19.38 -5.78 7.23
C GLN A 125 19.03 -6.95 6.30
N TRP A 126 19.22 -6.72 5.00
CA TRP A 126 18.84 -7.71 4.01
C TRP A 126 19.83 -8.87 3.93
N ASN A 127 19.31 -10.08 3.96
CA ASN A 127 20.10 -11.30 3.81
C ASN A 127 20.78 -11.36 2.44
N THR A 128 22.06 -11.73 2.40
CA THR A 128 22.86 -11.79 1.19
C THR A 128 22.30 -12.80 0.17
N GLY A 129 21.70 -13.90 0.63
CA GLY A 129 21.04 -14.89 -0.25
C GLY A 129 19.81 -14.32 -0.94
N ILE A 130 18.97 -13.53 -0.25
CA ILE A 130 17.83 -12.84 -0.85
C ILE A 130 18.31 -11.86 -1.91
N MET A 131 19.33 -11.06 -1.59
CA MET A 131 19.89 -10.09 -2.53
C MET A 131 20.51 -10.75 -3.75
N ALA A 132 21.21 -11.88 -3.59
CA ALA A 132 21.79 -12.64 -4.69
C ALA A 132 20.70 -13.18 -5.65
N ILE A 133 19.60 -13.71 -5.11
CA ILE A 133 18.47 -14.18 -5.91
C ILE A 133 17.85 -13.00 -6.68
N LEU A 134 17.59 -11.88 -6.02
CA LEU A 134 17.01 -10.70 -6.67
C LEU A 134 17.90 -10.16 -7.79
N ASN A 135 19.22 -10.05 -7.56
CA ASN A 135 20.17 -9.60 -8.56
C ASN A 135 20.20 -10.52 -9.79
N LEU A 136 20.18 -11.86 -9.57
CA LEU A 136 20.08 -12.82 -10.65
C LEU A 136 18.84 -12.61 -11.51
N TYR A 137 17.70 -12.27 -10.90
CA TYR A 137 16.46 -12.02 -11.64
C TYR A 137 16.44 -10.64 -12.31
N LEU A 138 17.14 -9.64 -11.77
CA LEU A 138 17.37 -8.37 -12.47
C LEU A 138 18.12 -8.59 -13.79
N GLU A 139 19.20 -9.35 -13.75
CA GLU A 139 19.99 -9.70 -14.96
C GLU A 139 19.17 -10.46 -16.01
N LYS A 140 18.29 -11.38 -15.56
CA LYS A 140 17.45 -12.23 -16.42
C LYS A 140 16.18 -11.56 -16.92
N THR A 141 15.86 -10.35 -16.44
CA THR A 141 14.60 -9.68 -16.76
C THR A 141 14.88 -8.22 -17.16
N PRO A 142 15.15 -7.97 -18.45
CA PRO A 142 15.42 -6.64 -18.95
C PRO A 142 14.31 -5.64 -18.54
N ARG A 143 14.71 -4.43 -18.13
CA ARG A 143 13.83 -3.33 -17.70
C ARG A 143 13.12 -3.60 -16.36
N SER A 144 13.45 -4.66 -15.62
CA SER A 144 13.07 -4.78 -14.23
C SER A 144 13.95 -3.90 -13.32
N ARG A 145 13.46 -3.54 -12.17
CA ARG A 145 14.16 -2.69 -11.20
C ARG A 145 14.00 -3.23 -9.79
N LEU A 146 15.03 -3.12 -8.97
CA LEU A 146 14.96 -3.38 -7.54
C LEU A 146 15.00 -2.04 -6.79
N GLU A 147 13.98 -1.79 -5.99
CA GLU A 147 13.92 -0.71 -5.02
C GLU A 147 14.22 -1.28 -3.63
N VAL A 148 15.26 -0.76 -3.00
CA VAL A 148 15.65 -1.14 -1.64
C VAL A 148 15.16 -0.05 -0.69
N LYS A 149 14.08 -0.35 0.05
CA LYS A 149 13.53 0.51 1.09
C LYS A 149 14.15 0.16 2.44
N ASP A 150 13.86 0.98 3.45
CA ASP A 150 14.32 0.71 4.81
C ASP A 150 13.73 -0.58 5.39
N THR A 151 12.48 -0.92 5.06
CA THR A 151 11.75 -2.04 5.64
C THR A 151 11.24 -3.06 4.63
N ALA A 152 11.41 -2.80 3.31
CA ALA A 152 10.95 -3.66 2.23
C ALA A 152 11.93 -3.69 1.05
N LEU A 153 11.89 -4.78 0.26
CA LEU A 153 12.50 -4.86 -1.06
C LEU A 153 11.37 -4.97 -2.09
N ALA A 154 11.37 -4.14 -3.12
CA ALA A 154 10.37 -4.16 -4.16
C ALA A 154 11.01 -4.39 -5.53
N TRP A 155 10.71 -5.54 -6.14
CA TRP A 155 11.13 -5.88 -7.49
C TRP A 155 10.04 -5.51 -8.48
N HIS A 156 10.27 -4.45 -9.26
CA HIS A 156 9.34 -3.89 -10.22
C HIS A 156 9.57 -4.48 -11.60
N TYR A 157 8.49 -4.91 -12.29
CA TYR A 157 8.54 -5.49 -13.64
C TYR A 157 7.48 -4.90 -14.59
N ARG A 158 6.97 -3.71 -14.28
CA ARG A 158 5.95 -3.04 -15.08
C ARG A 158 6.43 -2.66 -16.48
N GLU A 159 7.72 -2.29 -16.62
CA GLU A 159 8.32 -1.90 -17.89
C GLU A 159 8.88 -3.08 -18.70
N CYS A 160 8.82 -4.31 -18.15
CA CYS A 160 9.25 -5.52 -18.83
C CYS A 160 8.26 -5.95 -19.89
N ASP A 161 8.70 -6.85 -20.80
CA ASP A 161 7.75 -7.62 -21.61
C ASP A 161 6.70 -8.27 -20.70
N PRO A 162 5.40 -8.13 -20.98
CA PRO A 162 4.35 -8.56 -20.06
C PRO A 162 4.39 -10.05 -19.75
N TRP A 163 4.64 -10.89 -20.74
CA TRP A 163 4.70 -12.34 -20.56
C TRP A 163 5.95 -12.75 -19.77
N LEU A 164 7.12 -12.19 -20.14
CA LEU A 164 8.37 -12.47 -19.45
C LEU A 164 8.34 -11.99 -18.00
N GLY A 165 7.80 -10.80 -17.75
CA GLY A 165 7.68 -10.23 -16.42
C GLY A 165 6.85 -11.11 -15.49
N GLU A 166 5.68 -11.58 -15.92
CA GLU A 166 4.83 -12.49 -15.15
C GLU A 166 5.50 -13.85 -14.89
N LEU A 167 6.11 -14.44 -15.93
CA LEU A 167 6.85 -15.70 -15.79
C LEU A 167 7.97 -15.55 -14.74
N ARG A 168 8.75 -14.47 -14.82
CA ARG A 168 9.86 -14.22 -13.91
C ARG A 168 9.38 -13.92 -12.49
N ALA A 169 8.26 -13.19 -12.32
CA ALA A 169 7.67 -12.97 -11.01
C ALA A 169 7.28 -14.27 -10.32
N GLN A 170 6.66 -15.21 -11.04
CA GLN A 170 6.33 -16.54 -10.51
C GLN A 170 7.58 -17.34 -10.13
N GLN A 171 8.60 -17.34 -10.99
CA GLN A 171 9.86 -18.04 -10.74
C GLN A 171 10.61 -17.43 -9.55
N LEU A 172 10.68 -16.11 -9.48
CA LEU A 172 11.31 -15.37 -8.38
C LEU A 172 10.61 -15.66 -7.05
N THR A 173 9.27 -15.64 -7.03
CA THR A 173 8.49 -16.00 -5.84
C THR A 173 8.88 -17.39 -5.34
N ARG A 174 8.90 -18.40 -6.22
CA ARG A 174 9.29 -19.77 -5.84
C ARG A 174 10.72 -19.85 -5.31
N ALA A 175 11.66 -19.13 -5.92
CA ALA A 175 13.05 -19.11 -5.49
C ALA A 175 13.23 -18.46 -4.11
N LEU A 176 12.40 -17.47 -3.76
CA LEU A 176 12.49 -16.71 -2.53
C LEU A 176 11.75 -17.33 -1.33
N VAL A 177 10.71 -18.14 -1.56
CA VAL A 177 9.83 -18.68 -0.49
C VAL A 177 10.63 -19.27 0.67
N SER A 178 11.55 -20.19 0.40
CA SER A 178 12.28 -20.89 1.47
C SER A 178 13.20 -19.97 2.27
N VAL A 179 13.87 -19.03 1.61
CA VAL A 179 14.76 -18.09 2.31
C VAL A 179 13.97 -17.04 3.06
N CYS A 180 12.89 -16.53 2.51
CA CYS A 180 12.00 -15.58 3.18
C CYS A 180 11.39 -16.19 4.44
N LEU A 181 10.87 -17.42 4.39
CA LEU A 181 10.32 -18.11 5.55
C LEU A 181 11.35 -18.26 6.68
N ARG A 182 12.60 -18.65 6.36
CA ARG A 182 13.67 -18.74 7.37
C ARG A 182 13.98 -17.41 8.05
N HIS A 183 13.78 -16.30 7.35
CA HIS A 183 14.02 -14.94 7.86
C HIS A 183 12.76 -14.23 8.35
N LYS A 184 11.64 -14.96 8.50
CA LYS A 184 10.33 -14.42 8.92
C LYS A 184 9.87 -13.25 8.05
N LEU A 185 10.12 -13.35 6.75
CA LEU A 185 9.67 -12.39 5.74
C LEU A 185 8.54 -12.98 4.92
N GLN A 186 7.64 -12.14 4.46
CA GLN A 186 6.57 -12.47 3.53
C GLN A 186 6.87 -11.90 2.14
N ILE A 187 6.28 -12.54 1.13
CA ILE A 187 6.32 -12.10 -0.26
C ILE A 187 4.92 -11.69 -0.65
N ILE A 188 4.75 -10.45 -1.08
CA ILE A 188 3.47 -9.88 -1.53
C ILE A 188 3.58 -9.58 -3.01
N GLN A 189 2.59 -10.02 -3.78
CA GLN A 189 2.47 -9.70 -5.20
C GLN A 189 1.44 -8.58 -5.39
N GLY A 190 1.92 -7.40 -5.73
CA GLY A 190 1.09 -6.27 -6.13
C GLY A 190 0.96 -6.12 -7.64
N SER A 191 0.48 -4.97 -8.10
CA SER A 191 0.32 -4.66 -9.53
C SER A 191 1.69 -4.46 -10.21
N LYS A 192 2.23 -5.52 -10.83
CA LYS A 192 3.54 -5.54 -11.52
C LYS A 192 4.72 -5.23 -10.59
N VAL A 193 4.60 -5.62 -9.33
CA VAL A 193 5.64 -5.54 -8.31
C VAL A 193 5.60 -6.79 -7.43
N LEU A 194 6.76 -7.26 -7.00
CA LEU A 194 6.92 -8.27 -5.97
C LEU A 194 7.62 -7.63 -4.78
N GLU A 195 6.96 -7.59 -3.63
CA GLU A 195 7.50 -6.98 -2.43
C GLU A 195 7.86 -8.04 -1.39
N ILE A 196 9.02 -7.86 -0.74
CA ILE A 196 9.51 -8.70 0.36
C ILE A 196 9.61 -7.82 1.59
N LYS A 197 8.89 -8.18 2.66
CA LYS A 197 8.87 -7.39 3.90
C LYS A 197 8.54 -8.26 5.12
N SER A 198 8.67 -7.70 6.33
CA SER A 198 8.18 -8.33 7.56
C SER A 198 6.64 -8.39 7.56
N PRO A 199 6.02 -9.47 8.05
CA PRO A 199 4.58 -9.55 8.29
C PRO A 199 4.11 -8.73 9.51
N GLU A 200 5.01 -8.17 10.30
CA GLU A 200 4.69 -7.45 11.54
C GLU A 200 3.94 -6.13 11.31
N TYR A 201 3.91 -5.64 10.07
CA TYR A 201 3.21 -4.41 9.72
C TYR A 201 2.50 -4.54 8.38
N SER A 202 1.36 -3.88 8.29
CA SER A 202 0.50 -3.80 7.11
C SER A 202 -0.35 -2.54 7.17
N LYS A 203 -1.05 -2.22 6.08
CA LYS A 203 -1.99 -1.09 6.07
C LYS A 203 -3.07 -1.26 7.15
N GLY A 204 -3.58 -2.47 7.38
CA GLY A 204 -4.55 -2.76 8.43
C GLY A 204 -3.98 -2.62 9.84
N SER A 205 -2.70 -2.93 10.05
CA SER A 205 -2.07 -2.71 11.35
C SER A 205 -2.02 -1.22 11.74
N GLU A 206 -1.90 -0.33 10.75
CA GLU A 206 -1.99 1.12 10.96
C GLU A 206 -3.42 1.55 11.29
N VAL A 207 -4.41 0.98 10.60
CA VAL A 207 -5.83 1.22 10.91
C VAL A 207 -6.14 0.82 12.35
N ARG A 208 -5.77 -0.38 12.77
CA ARG A 208 -5.97 -0.85 14.16
C ARG A 208 -5.37 0.12 15.19
N ARG A 209 -4.13 0.58 14.96
CA ARG A 209 -3.49 1.59 15.83
C ARG A 209 -4.31 2.88 15.94
N LEU A 210 -4.92 3.32 14.84
CA LEU A 210 -5.73 4.54 14.82
C LEU A 210 -7.06 4.33 15.51
N LEU A 211 -7.67 3.16 15.37
CA LEU A 211 -8.93 2.81 16.01
C LEU A 211 -8.78 2.64 17.53
N GLU A 212 -7.66 2.11 18.00
CA GLU A 212 -7.34 2.03 19.44
C GLU A 212 -7.35 3.41 20.12
N LYS A 213 -6.98 4.47 19.39
CA LYS A 213 -7.11 5.87 19.87
C LYS A 213 -8.57 6.34 19.94
N GLY A 214 -9.47 5.63 19.31
CA GLY A 214 -10.91 5.59 19.50
C GLY A 214 -11.73 6.81 19.12
N GLY A 215 -13.05 6.61 19.20
CA GLY A 215 -14.04 7.68 19.18
C GLY A 215 -14.42 8.21 17.80
N TYR A 216 -14.23 7.43 16.72
CA TYR A 216 -14.72 7.79 15.38
C TYR A 216 -16.16 7.29 15.19
N ASP A 217 -17.04 8.18 14.75
CA ASP A 217 -18.47 7.90 14.43
C ASP A 217 -18.65 7.66 12.92
N PHE A 218 -17.62 7.93 12.11
CA PHE A 218 -17.61 7.63 10.69
C PHE A 218 -16.19 7.23 10.29
N ILE A 219 -16.08 6.13 9.56
CA ILE A 219 -14.83 5.63 9.01
C ILE A 219 -15.03 5.40 7.52
N LEU A 220 -14.14 5.93 6.70
CA LEU A 220 -14.07 5.69 5.27
C LEU A 220 -12.67 5.20 4.94
N ALA A 221 -12.56 4.04 4.30
CA ALA A 221 -11.32 3.53 3.76
C ALA A 221 -11.44 3.38 2.24
N MET A 222 -10.39 3.77 1.51
CA MET A 222 -10.31 3.68 0.05
C MET A 222 -8.95 3.12 -0.36
N GLY A 223 -8.98 2.15 -1.26
CA GLY A 223 -7.80 1.49 -1.82
C GLY A 223 -8.13 0.78 -3.11
N ASP A 224 -7.14 0.36 -3.88
CA ASP A 224 -7.32 -0.22 -5.22
C ASP A 224 -6.70 -1.62 -5.38
N ASP A 225 -5.89 -2.09 -4.44
CA ASP A 225 -5.22 -3.37 -4.58
C ASP A 225 -5.36 -4.28 -3.33
N THR A 226 -4.80 -5.49 -3.43
CA THR A 226 -4.88 -6.51 -2.37
C THR A 226 -4.14 -6.13 -1.09
N THR A 227 -3.25 -5.14 -1.12
CA THR A 227 -2.59 -4.64 0.10
C THR A 227 -3.49 -3.75 0.92
N ASP A 228 -4.65 -3.36 0.36
CA ASP A 228 -5.68 -2.56 1.01
C ASP A 228 -6.75 -3.40 1.69
N ASP A 229 -6.87 -4.68 1.34
CA ASP A 229 -7.93 -5.55 1.86
C ASP A 229 -7.96 -5.54 3.40
N ASP A 230 -6.81 -5.53 4.04
CA ASP A 230 -6.69 -5.49 5.50
C ASP A 230 -7.01 -4.12 6.15
N MET A 231 -7.23 -3.08 5.34
CA MET A 231 -7.79 -1.80 5.83
C MET A 231 -9.32 -1.86 5.97
N PHE A 232 -9.96 -2.81 5.29
CA PHE A 232 -11.41 -2.94 5.25
C PHE A 232 -11.96 -3.93 6.28
N GLU A 233 -11.08 -4.70 6.95
CA GLU A 233 -11.39 -5.66 8.01
C GLU A 233 -11.38 -4.99 9.40
#